data_43ab5e61a16a7ab724427281c065a919
#
_entry.id   43ab5e61a16a7ab724427281c065a919
#
_cell.length_a   1.000
_cell.length_b   1.000
_cell.length_c   1.000
_cell.angle_alpha   90.00
_cell.angle_beta   90.00
_cell.angle_gamma   90.00
#
_symmetry.space_group_name_H-M   'P 1'
#
loop_
_entity.id
_entity.type
_entity.pdbx_description
1 polymer ?
#
loop_
_entity_poly.entity_id
_entity_poly.type
_entity_poly.pdbx_seq_one_letter_code
_entity_poly.pdbx_strand_id
1 'polypeptide(L)'
;MTIKEVAKQAGVSVSTVSKIINNKADNISPATIDRVLEVAKKNHYVPYGKIKNTLNSKGFTLAVMLRSVASSSNLLKGVISGAKTKGYAVLLFDSSCSQEQEDSNFRELSRHHVDGLLWEPVSCRTEERERELAEAHICLQMCSGSEPAWYQDNFRQFGRLMTQRLVNLSHTSIAFVKGENCVASSTLLEGYEQCLYENKIPYDAARVLEVEGQLPEQISVGVSAFVCADPLSAQRVICRLTAAGFTVPGDASVIALASDVPCPSHEISLERVPYDTYGLALVDSLIA
;
A
#
# COMPACT_ATOMS: atom_id res chain seq x y z
N MET A 1 6.61 -13.10 29.43
CA MET A 1 6.27 -13.41 30.86
C MET A 1 4.87 -12.87 31.16
N THR A 2 4.08 -13.56 31.97
CA THR A 2 2.71 -13.15 32.35
C THR A 2 2.69 -12.50 33.73
N ILE A 3 1.65 -11.73 34.05
CA ILE A 3 1.47 -11.12 35.39
C ILE A 3 1.44 -12.18 36.50
N LYS A 4 0.95 -13.39 36.21
CA LYS A 4 0.92 -14.51 37.17
C LYS A 4 2.32 -15.00 37.49
N GLU A 5 3.23 -15.02 36.54
CA GLU A 5 4.62 -15.43 36.73
C GLU A 5 5.42 -14.37 37.51
N VAL A 6 5.18 -13.08 37.25
CA VAL A 6 5.75 -11.98 38.06
C VAL A 6 5.28 -12.09 39.49
N ALA A 7 4.00 -12.31 39.74
CA ALA A 7 3.43 -12.45 41.05
C ALA A 7 4.05 -13.64 41.82
N LYS A 8 4.22 -14.78 41.15
CA LYS A 8 4.85 -15.99 41.71
C LYS A 8 6.32 -15.73 42.08
N GLN A 9 7.09 -15.07 41.19
CA GLN A 9 8.52 -14.80 41.47
C GLN A 9 8.72 -13.72 42.54
N ALA A 10 7.85 -12.72 42.58
CA ALA A 10 7.90 -11.67 43.59
C ALA A 10 7.28 -12.09 44.95
N GLY A 11 6.65 -13.26 45.03
CA GLY A 11 6.03 -13.76 46.25
C GLY A 11 4.82 -12.93 46.69
N VAL A 12 4.03 -12.41 45.75
CA VAL A 12 2.85 -11.58 46.02
C VAL A 12 1.65 -12.03 45.21
N SER A 13 0.46 -11.49 45.53
CA SER A 13 -0.74 -11.78 44.74
C SER A 13 -0.70 -11.06 43.38
N VAL A 14 -1.43 -11.59 42.38
CA VAL A 14 -1.61 -10.94 41.06
C VAL A 14 -2.23 -9.54 41.20
N SER A 15 -3.15 -9.36 42.16
CA SER A 15 -3.76 -8.06 42.45
C SER A 15 -2.72 -7.07 43.03
N THR A 16 -1.78 -7.51 43.82
CA THR A 16 -0.67 -6.70 44.35
C THR A 16 0.23 -6.22 43.19
N VAL A 17 0.64 -7.13 42.33
CA VAL A 17 1.41 -6.76 41.10
C VAL A 17 0.65 -5.76 40.27
N SER A 18 -0.65 -6.00 40.01
CA SER A 18 -1.49 -5.09 39.25
C SER A 18 -1.57 -3.68 39.86
N LYS A 19 -1.74 -3.57 41.20
CA LYS A 19 -1.76 -2.28 41.91
C LYS A 19 -0.43 -1.53 41.79
N ILE A 20 0.70 -2.21 42.02
CA ILE A 20 2.02 -1.59 41.91
C ILE A 20 2.28 -1.07 40.50
N ILE A 21 1.99 -1.87 39.50
CA ILE A 21 2.21 -1.53 38.09
C ILE A 21 1.32 -0.37 37.63
N ASN A 22 0.10 -0.25 38.17
CA ASN A 22 -0.85 0.82 37.83
C ASN A 22 -0.72 2.06 38.75
N ASN A 23 0.40 2.18 39.50
CA ASN A 23 0.64 3.29 40.43
C ASN A 23 -0.46 3.49 41.51
N LYS A 24 -1.16 2.43 41.92
CA LYS A 24 -2.22 2.42 42.93
C LYS A 24 -1.72 1.67 44.18
N ALA A 25 -0.49 1.96 44.61
CA ALA A 25 0.21 1.18 45.63
C ALA A 25 0.16 1.82 47.02
N ASP A 26 -0.82 2.71 47.30
CA ASP A 26 -0.90 3.55 48.51
C ASP A 26 -0.82 2.77 49.84
N ASN A 27 -1.10 1.47 49.83
CA ASN A 27 -1.07 0.61 51.04
C ASN A 27 -0.09 -0.58 50.89
N ILE A 28 0.96 -0.45 50.06
CA ILE A 28 1.96 -1.51 49.85
C ILE A 28 3.32 -0.99 50.29
N SER A 29 4.06 -1.84 51.06
CA SER A 29 5.37 -1.43 51.58
C SER A 29 6.36 -1.14 50.44
N PRO A 30 7.25 -0.12 50.57
CA PRO A 30 8.27 0.21 49.58
C PRO A 30 9.11 -1.00 49.18
N ALA A 31 9.51 -1.81 50.14
CA ALA A 31 10.30 -3.04 49.91
C ALA A 31 9.57 -4.06 49.00
N THR A 32 8.24 -4.11 49.10
CA THR A 32 7.43 -4.98 48.22
C THR A 32 7.30 -4.38 46.82
N ILE A 33 7.19 -3.06 46.73
CA ILE A 33 7.16 -2.34 45.45
C ILE A 33 8.45 -2.56 44.70
N ASP A 34 9.61 -2.32 45.34
CA ASP A 34 10.95 -2.49 44.74
C ASP A 34 11.16 -3.92 44.24
N ARG A 35 10.80 -4.91 45.05
CA ARG A 35 10.94 -6.33 44.69
C ARG A 35 10.10 -6.70 43.46
N VAL A 36 8.86 -6.21 43.36
CA VAL A 36 8.00 -6.47 42.21
C VAL A 36 8.53 -5.78 40.96
N LEU A 37 9.00 -4.53 41.08
CA LEU A 37 9.58 -3.78 39.97
C LEU A 37 10.88 -4.38 39.47
N GLU A 38 11.74 -4.91 40.39
CA GLU A 38 12.98 -5.60 40.04
C GLU A 38 12.69 -6.89 39.26
N VAL A 39 11.76 -7.72 39.75
CA VAL A 39 11.33 -8.93 39.04
C VAL A 39 10.75 -8.62 37.68
N ALA A 40 9.90 -7.60 37.57
CA ALA A 40 9.31 -7.17 36.31
C ALA A 40 10.40 -6.70 35.33
N LYS A 41 11.36 -5.87 35.79
CA LYS A 41 12.47 -5.34 34.97
C LYS A 41 13.41 -6.46 34.52
N LYS A 42 13.81 -7.35 35.41
CA LYS A 42 14.70 -8.49 35.09
C LYS A 42 14.14 -9.43 34.06
N ASN A 43 12.81 -9.55 34.00
CA ASN A 43 12.12 -10.45 33.09
C ASN A 43 11.45 -9.72 31.91
N HIS A 44 11.79 -8.46 31.68
CA HIS A 44 11.22 -7.64 30.62
C HIS A 44 9.68 -7.69 30.55
N TYR A 45 9.05 -7.76 31.74
CA TYR A 45 7.60 -7.78 31.83
C TYR A 45 7.03 -6.40 31.56
N VAL A 46 6.28 -6.26 30.45
CA VAL A 46 5.52 -5.07 30.12
C VAL A 46 4.03 -5.33 30.42
N PRO A 47 3.42 -4.59 31.35
CA PRO A 47 2.00 -4.75 31.67
C PRO A 47 1.13 -4.37 30.48
N TYR A 48 0.18 -5.22 30.13
CA TYR A 48 -0.82 -4.96 29.09
C TYR A 48 -1.63 -3.67 29.35
N GLY A 49 -1.71 -3.21 30.61
CA GLY A 49 -2.40 -1.99 31.02
C GLY A 49 -1.55 -0.71 30.99
N LYS A 50 -0.22 -0.78 30.94
CA LYS A 50 0.61 0.42 30.75
C LYS A 50 0.58 0.94 29.31
N ILE A 51 0.21 0.09 28.36
CA ILE A 51 -0.07 0.50 26.97
C ILE A 51 -1.30 1.42 26.93
N LYS A 52 -2.20 1.35 27.90
CA LYS A 52 -3.47 2.08 27.94
C LYS A 52 -3.43 3.47 28.59
N ASN A 53 -2.39 3.87 29.31
CA ASN A 53 -2.42 5.05 30.18
C ASN A 53 -1.35 6.12 29.90
N THR A 54 -0.74 6.12 28.72
CA THR A 54 0.10 7.24 28.30
C THR A 54 -0.48 7.83 27.01
N LEU A 55 -1.40 8.77 27.19
CA LEU A 55 -1.93 9.64 26.13
C LEU A 55 -0.84 10.42 25.35
N ASN A 56 0.45 10.14 25.63
CA ASN A 56 1.63 10.76 24.96
C ASN A 56 2.77 9.77 24.71
N SER A 57 2.59 8.44 24.79
CA SER A 57 3.65 7.49 24.40
C SER A 57 3.29 6.81 23.09
N LYS A 58 4.21 6.92 22.14
CA LYS A 58 4.13 6.18 20.86
C LYS A 58 3.84 4.70 21.15
N GLY A 59 2.85 4.12 20.47
CA GLY A 59 2.47 2.72 20.59
C GLY A 59 3.45 1.79 19.86
N PHE A 60 4.36 2.38 19.06
CA PHE A 60 5.28 1.69 18.16
C PHE A 60 4.55 0.67 17.27
N THR A 61 3.36 1.05 16.84
CA THR A 61 2.54 0.24 15.92
C THR A 61 2.03 1.10 14.77
N LEU A 62 2.30 0.65 13.56
CA LEU A 62 1.73 1.20 12.33
C LEU A 62 0.63 0.29 11.82
N ALA A 63 -0.48 0.86 11.43
CA ALA A 63 -1.47 0.15 10.65
C ALA A 63 -1.14 0.27 9.16
N VAL A 64 -1.41 -0.79 8.43
CA VAL A 64 -1.32 -0.84 6.96
C VAL A 64 -2.63 -1.41 6.47
N MET A 65 -3.42 -0.60 5.79
CA MET A 65 -4.69 -1.00 5.21
C MET A 65 -4.56 -0.94 3.69
N LEU A 66 -4.57 -2.10 3.07
CA LEU A 66 -4.41 -2.25 1.63
C LEU A 66 -5.73 -2.62 0.97
N ARG A 67 -5.90 -2.16 -0.24
CA ARG A 67 -7.02 -2.53 -1.11
C ARG A 67 -7.04 -4.04 -1.35
N SER A 68 -5.85 -4.62 -1.63
CA SER A 68 -5.62 -6.07 -1.70
C SER A 68 -4.19 -6.40 -1.33
N VAL A 69 -4.02 -7.22 -0.31
CA VAL A 69 -2.69 -7.69 0.13
C VAL A 69 -2.01 -8.54 -0.95
N ALA A 70 -2.79 -9.32 -1.69
CA ALA A 70 -2.26 -10.18 -2.74
C ALA A 70 -1.58 -9.40 -3.88
N SER A 71 -2.10 -8.20 -4.22
CA SER A 71 -1.55 -7.36 -5.28
C SER A 71 -0.49 -6.37 -4.80
N SER A 72 -0.17 -6.33 -3.51
CA SER A 72 0.73 -5.33 -2.90
C SER A 72 1.86 -5.97 -2.09
N SER A 73 2.26 -7.21 -2.41
CA SER A 73 3.19 -7.98 -1.58
C SER A 73 4.59 -7.39 -1.51
N ASN A 74 5.14 -6.80 -2.57
CA ASN A 74 6.46 -6.16 -2.54
C ASN A 74 6.42 -4.80 -1.84
N LEU A 75 5.34 -4.02 -2.02
CA LEU A 75 5.11 -2.81 -1.23
C LEU A 75 5.11 -3.15 0.27
N LEU A 76 4.37 -4.18 0.65
CA LEU A 76 4.28 -4.64 2.03
C LEU A 76 5.62 -5.10 2.59
N LYS A 77 6.47 -5.78 1.80
CA LYS A 77 7.85 -6.12 2.21
C LYS A 77 8.66 -4.87 2.57
N GLY A 78 8.58 -3.84 1.74
CA GLY A 78 9.25 -2.56 2.00
C GLY A 78 8.73 -1.90 3.28
N VAL A 79 7.41 -1.83 3.45
CA VAL A 79 6.76 -1.28 4.65
C VAL A 79 7.18 -2.03 5.90
N ILE A 80 7.14 -3.37 5.90
CA ILE A 80 7.55 -4.19 7.05
C ILE A 80 9.03 -3.96 7.38
N SER A 81 9.89 -3.90 6.36
CA SER A 81 11.32 -3.65 6.55
C SER A 81 11.58 -2.28 7.15
N GLY A 82 10.93 -1.23 6.63
CA GLY A 82 11.03 0.14 7.13
C GLY A 82 10.53 0.28 8.56
N ALA A 83 9.36 -0.26 8.84
CA ALA A 83 8.77 -0.26 10.18
C ALA A 83 9.68 -0.97 11.20
N LYS A 84 10.18 -2.16 10.84
CA LYS A 84 11.11 -2.92 11.69
C LYS A 84 12.39 -2.15 12.01
N THR A 85 12.99 -1.49 11.02
CA THR A 85 14.21 -0.69 11.19
C THR A 85 14.02 0.44 12.21
N LYS A 86 12.79 0.99 12.27
CA LYS A 86 12.41 2.07 13.18
C LYS A 86 11.79 1.56 14.51
N GLY A 87 11.75 0.25 14.71
CA GLY A 87 11.23 -0.38 15.94
C GLY A 87 9.70 -0.44 16.02
N TYR A 88 9.00 -0.31 14.88
CA TYR A 88 7.55 -0.41 14.82
C TYR A 88 7.06 -1.82 14.47
N ALA A 89 5.97 -2.23 15.12
CA ALA A 89 5.17 -3.38 14.69
C ALA A 89 4.20 -2.94 13.57
N VAL A 90 3.78 -3.88 12.72
CA VAL A 90 2.83 -3.63 11.65
C VAL A 90 1.55 -4.41 11.91
N LEU A 91 0.42 -3.71 11.92
CA LEU A 91 -0.93 -4.27 11.94
C LEU A 91 -1.50 -4.17 10.51
N LEU A 92 -1.78 -5.32 9.90
CA LEU A 92 -2.19 -5.40 8.50
C LEU A 92 -3.70 -5.64 8.38
N PHE A 93 -4.35 -4.85 7.51
CA PHE A 93 -5.73 -5.00 7.10
C PHE A 93 -5.82 -5.20 5.59
N ASP A 94 -6.59 -6.19 5.15
CA ASP A 94 -6.95 -6.43 3.75
C ASP A 94 -8.40 -5.99 3.53
N SER A 95 -8.62 -5.04 2.63
CA SER A 95 -9.96 -4.58 2.26
C SER A 95 -10.59 -5.43 1.15
N SER A 96 -9.83 -6.36 0.55
CA SER A 96 -10.29 -7.30 -0.48
C SER A 96 -11.09 -6.61 -1.60
N CYS A 97 -10.70 -5.38 -1.97
CA CYS A 97 -11.38 -4.51 -2.93
C CYS A 97 -12.87 -4.21 -2.57
N SER A 98 -13.26 -4.35 -1.30
CA SER A 98 -14.63 -4.17 -0.82
C SER A 98 -14.73 -2.99 0.14
N GLN A 99 -15.64 -2.04 -0.16
CA GLN A 99 -15.93 -0.91 0.70
C GLN A 99 -16.47 -1.35 2.07
N GLU A 100 -17.31 -2.39 2.09
CA GLU A 100 -17.87 -2.92 3.34
C GLU A 100 -16.78 -3.52 4.24
N GLN A 101 -15.80 -4.21 3.63
CA GLN A 101 -14.64 -4.75 4.35
C GLN A 101 -13.75 -3.62 4.85
N GLU A 102 -13.51 -2.58 4.06
CA GLU A 102 -12.76 -1.40 4.46
C GLU A 102 -13.40 -0.71 5.66
N ASP A 103 -14.71 -0.49 5.64
CA ASP A 103 -15.46 0.07 6.78
C ASP A 103 -15.38 -0.81 8.04
N SER A 104 -15.37 -2.13 7.85
CA SER A 104 -15.15 -3.08 8.95
C SER A 104 -13.74 -2.95 9.53
N ASN A 105 -12.73 -2.80 8.66
CA ASN A 105 -11.34 -2.61 9.05
C ASN A 105 -11.14 -1.30 9.84
N PHE A 106 -11.81 -0.20 9.46
CA PHE A 106 -11.77 1.05 10.23
C PHE A 106 -12.38 0.91 11.62
N ARG A 107 -13.49 0.16 11.77
CA ARG A 107 -14.07 -0.15 13.09
C ARG A 107 -13.11 -0.98 13.95
N GLU A 108 -12.35 -1.92 13.35
CA GLU A 108 -11.35 -2.70 14.06
C GLU A 108 -10.13 -1.84 14.40
N LEU A 109 -9.65 -1.01 13.47
CA LEU A 109 -8.54 -0.09 13.69
C LEU A 109 -8.75 0.79 14.92
N SER A 110 -9.99 1.28 15.14
CA SER A 110 -10.34 2.12 16.29
C SER A 110 -10.16 1.42 17.66
N ARG A 111 -10.03 0.12 17.69
CA ARG A 111 -9.78 -0.68 18.91
C ARG A 111 -8.30 -0.83 19.25
N HIS A 112 -7.44 -0.45 18.29
CA HIS A 112 -5.99 -0.56 18.44
C HIS A 112 -5.36 0.82 18.60
N HIS A 113 -4.28 0.89 19.39
CA HIS A 113 -3.47 2.09 19.49
C HIS A 113 -2.39 2.04 18.41
N VAL A 114 -2.60 2.76 17.33
CA VAL A 114 -1.63 2.90 16.24
C VAL A 114 -1.14 4.34 16.19
N ASP A 115 0.14 4.52 15.85
CA ASP A 115 0.77 5.84 15.73
C ASP A 115 0.56 6.42 14.33
N GLY A 116 0.30 5.57 13.34
CA GLY A 116 0.04 5.99 11.98
C GLY A 116 -0.62 4.91 11.14
N LEU A 117 -1.22 5.34 10.05
CA LEU A 117 -1.89 4.49 9.06
C LEU A 117 -1.30 4.73 7.67
N LEU A 118 -0.82 3.67 7.04
CA LEU A 118 -0.64 3.61 5.59
C LEU A 118 -1.93 3.06 4.99
N TRP A 119 -2.57 3.83 4.10
CA TRP A 119 -3.88 3.48 3.57
C TRP A 119 -3.92 3.54 2.05
N GLU A 120 -4.35 2.43 1.45
CA GLU A 120 -4.73 2.33 0.04
C GLU A 120 -6.26 2.19 -0.03
N PRO A 121 -7.00 3.27 -0.33
CA PRO A 121 -8.46 3.26 -0.27
C PRO A 121 -9.08 2.44 -1.40
N VAL A 122 -10.21 1.81 -1.10
CA VAL A 122 -11.05 1.14 -2.10
C VAL A 122 -11.80 2.16 -2.96
N SER A 123 -12.24 3.27 -2.35
CA SER A 123 -12.98 4.36 -2.99
C SER A 123 -12.15 5.64 -3.06
N CYS A 124 -12.41 6.48 -4.06
CA CYS A 124 -11.80 7.82 -4.15
C CYS A 124 -12.44 8.85 -3.20
N ARG A 125 -13.47 8.47 -2.42
CA ARG A 125 -14.13 9.35 -1.45
C ARG A 125 -13.54 9.11 -0.07
N THR A 126 -12.49 9.85 0.26
CA THR A 126 -11.66 9.61 1.45
C THR A 126 -11.82 10.70 2.51
N GLU A 127 -12.40 11.86 2.19
CA GLU A 127 -12.36 13.08 3.00
C GLU A 127 -12.98 12.93 4.40
N GLU A 128 -14.00 12.09 4.54
CA GLU A 128 -14.64 11.84 5.83
C GLU A 128 -13.70 11.02 6.74
N ARG A 129 -13.09 9.97 6.19
CA ARG A 129 -12.14 9.13 6.94
C ARG A 129 -10.86 9.87 7.29
N GLU A 130 -10.36 10.70 6.39
CA GLU A 130 -9.20 11.56 6.66
C GLU A 130 -9.44 12.49 7.85
N ARG A 131 -10.64 13.08 7.93
CA ARG A 131 -11.05 13.90 9.09
C ARG A 131 -11.13 13.10 10.38
N GLU A 132 -11.76 11.93 10.37
CA GLU A 132 -11.84 11.04 11.54
C GLU A 132 -10.45 10.64 12.06
N LEU A 133 -9.53 10.31 11.16
CA LEU A 133 -8.13 9.96 11.51
C LEU A 133 -7.38 11.17 12.10
N ALA A 134 -7.57 12.36 11.53
CA ALA A 134 -6.96 13.59 12.04
C ALA A 134 -7.48 13.93 13.44
N GLU A 135 -8.78 13.79 13.70
CA GLU A 135 -9.37 13.97 15.03
C GLU A 135 -8.86 12.95 16.05
N ALA A 136 -8.59 11.73 15.61
CA ALA A 136 -7.98 10.67 16.41
C ALA A 136 -6.47 10.82 16.61
N HIS A 137 -5.84 11.85 16.04
CA HIS A 137 -4.39 12.08 16.04
C HIS A 137 -3.58 10.92 15.46
N ILE A 138 -4.15 10.19 14.49
CA ILE A 138 -3.46 9.14 13.74
C ILE A 138 -2.82 9.77 12.51
N CYS A 139 -1.49 9.68 12.42
CA CYS A 139 -0.77 10.12 11.23
C CYS A 139 -1.22 9.27 10.03
N LEU A 140 -1.57 9.94 8.93
CA LEU A 140 -2.02 9.27 7.71
C LEU A 140 -1.00 9.46 6.59
N GLN A 141 -0.66 8.36 5.92
CA GLN A 141 0.02 8.37 4.64
C GLN A 141 -0.80 7.54 3.65
N MET A 142 -1.26 8.19 2.59
CA MET A 142 -1.97 7.50 1.53
C MET A 142 -0.98 6.70 0.66
N CYS A 143 -1.36 5.49 0.31
CA CYS A 143 -0.62 4.68 -0.67
C CYS A 143 -1.02 5.03 -2.11
N SER A 144 -2.13 5.73 -2.30
CA SER A 144 -2.61 6.21 -3.60
C SER A 144 -3.55 7.40 -3.41
N GLY A 145 -3.45 8.42 -4.26
CA GLY A 145 -4.45 9.49 -4.40
C GLY A 145 -4.11 10.86 -3.82
N SER A 146 -3.48 10.96 -2.67
CA SER A 146 -2.91 12.21 -2.12
C SER A 146 -1.39 12.07 -1.95
N GLU A 147 -0.77 11.54 -2.97
CA GLU A 147 0.61 11.08 -2.93
C GLU A 147 1.61 12.20 -2.84
N PRO A 148 2.74 11.99 -2.14
CA PRO A 148 3.86 12.91 -2.25
C PRO A 148 4.20 13.16 -3.73
N ALA A 149 4.59 14.36 -4.08
CA ALA A 149 4.90 14.74 -5.47
C ALA A 149 5.88 13.76 -6.16
N TRP A 150 6.83 13.21 -5.38
CA TRP A 150 7.79 12.23 -5.86
C TRP A 150 7.16 10.89 -6.32
N TYR A 151 6.01 10.49 -5.78
CA TYR A 151 5.28 9.30 -6.22
C TYR A 151 4.59 9.56 -7.55
N GLN A 152 3.83 10.64 -7.64
CA GLN A 152 3.19 11.05 -8.88
C GLN A 152 4.22 11.22 -9.99
N ASP A 153 5.37 11.84 -9.69
CA ASP A 153 6.46 11.99 -10.65
C ASP A 153 7.02 10.66 -11.11
N ASN A 154 7.13 9.65 -10.23
CA ASN A 154 7.59 8.31 -10.61
C ASN A 154 6.59 7.60 -11.52
N PHE A 155 5.28 7.63 -11.23
CA PHE A 155 4.27 7.00 -12.10
C PHE A 155 4.16 7.70 -13.45
N ARG A 156 4.25 9.03 -13.48
CA ARG A 156 4.37 9.79 -14.73
C ARG A 156 5.62 9.35 -15.51
N GLN A 157 6.75 9.20 -14.83
CA GLN A 157 7.97 8.72 -15.46
C GLN A 157 7.83 7.28 -16.00
N PHE A 158 7.16 6.38 -15.28
CA PHE A 158 6.90 5.03 -15.79
C PHE A 158 6.02 5.04 -17.03
N GLY A 159 4.93 5.81 -17.05
CA GLY A 159 4.10 5.98 -18.24
C GLY A 159 4.90 6.48 -19.43
N ARG A 160 5.78 7.47 -19.19
CA ARG A 160 6.70 8.00 -20.21
C ARG A 160 7.69 6.93 -20.71
N LEU A 161 8.32 6.17 -19.81
CA LEU A 161 9.31 5.14 -20.15
C LEU A 161 8.68 3.98 -20.93
N MET A 162 7.53 3.49 -20.51
CA MET A 162 6.81 2.42 -21.23
C MET A 162 6.45 2.85 -22.64
N THR A 163 5.93 4.06 -22.79
CA THR A 163 5.60 4.61 -24.11
C THR A 163 6.85 4.80 -24.95
N GLN A 164 7.93 5.33 -24.37
CA GLN A 164 9.22 5.52 -25.10
C GLN A 164 9.81 4.21 -25.60
N ARG A 165 9.66 3.09 -24.85
CA ARG A 165 10.09 1.77 -25.33
C ARG A 165 9.36 1.37 -26.61
N LEU A 166 8.05 1.59 -26.66
CA LEU A 166 7.26 1.31 -27.87
C LEU A 166 7.64 2.22 -29.04
N VAL A 167 7.88 3.50 -28.77
CA VAL A 167 8.38 4.45 -29.78
C VAL A 167 9.75 4.00 -30.32
N ASN A 168 10.65 3.55 -29.45
CA ASN A 168 11.96 3.03 -29.87
C ASN A 168 11.87 1.76 -30.72
N LEU A 169 10.76 1.01 -30.59
CA LEU A 169 10.41 -0.12 -31.47
C LEU A 169 9.68 0.32 -32.74
N SER A 170 9.67 1.63 -33.04
CA SER A 170 9.06 2.25 -34.22
C SER A 170 7.52 2.23 -34.22
N HIS A 171 6.87 2.03 -33.08
CA HIS A 171 5.44 2.21 -32.96
C HIS A 171 5.10 3.71 -32.95
N THR A 172 4.23 4.13 -33.86
CA THR A 172 3.72 5.51 -33.95
C THR A 172 2.23 5.61 -33.67
N SER A 173 1.56 4.48 -33.56
CA SER A 173 0.14 4.36 -33.26
C SER A 173 -0.03 3.51 -32.01
N ILE A 174 -0.07 4.17 -30.87
CA ILE A 174 -0.04 3.55 -29.55
C ILE A 174 -1.33 3.88 -28.84
N ALA A 175 -1.97 2.90 -28.19
CA ALA A 175 -3.13 3.11 -27.32
C ALA A 175 -2.74 2.97 -25.86
N PHE A 176 -3.41 3.70 -24.98
CA PHE A 176 -3.32 3.56 -23.53
C PHE A 176 -4.53 2.81 -23.01
N VAL A 177 -4.33 1.81 -22.15
CA VAL A 177 -5.40 1.02 -21.52
C VAL A 177 -5.38 1.26 -20.02
N LYS A 178 -6.47 1.81 -19.51
CA LYS A 178 -6.64 2.10 -18.10
C LYS A 178 -6.69 0.81 -17.28
N GLY A 179 -6.21 0.89 -16.04
CA GLY A 179 -6.31 -0.17 -15.05
C GLY A 179 -7.46 0.06 -14.07
N GLU A 180 -7.65 -0.89 -13.17
CA GLU A 180 -8.67 -0.79 -12.12
C GLU A 180 -8.36 0.29 -11.09
N ASN A 181 -7.07 0.63 -10.87
CA ASN A 181 -6.67 1.75 -10.03
C ASN A 181 -6.73 3.06 -10.84
N CYS A 182 -7.78 3.84 -10.64
CA CYS A 182 -8.04 5.06 -11.38
C CYS A 182 -6.94 6.14 -11.19
N VAL A 183 -6.34 6.23 -10.01
CA VAL A 183 -5.34 7.28 -9.71
C VAL A 183 -4.00 6.98 -10.38
N ALA A 184 -3.46 5.79 -10.17
CA ALA A 184 -2.22 5.37 -10.84
C ALA A 184 -2.37 5.40 -12.36
N SER A 185 -3.54 5.00 -12.90
CA SER A 185 -3.85 5.09 -14.33
C SER A 185 -3.81 6.52 -14.86
N SER A 186 -4.33 7.50 -14.11
CA SER A 186 -4.32 8.90 -14.53
C SER A 186 -2.90 9.46 -14.61
N THR A 187 -2.07 9.16 -13.62
CA THR A 187 -0.67 9.64 -13.60
C THR A 187 0.20 8.95 -14.66
N LEU A 188 -0.04 7.64 -14.90
CA LEU A 188 0.60 6.93 -16.01
C LEU A 188 0.19 7.51 -17.37
N LEU A 189 -1.09 7.87 -17.53
CA LEU A 189 -1.62 8.51 -18.73
C LEU A 189 -0.93 9.84 -19.01
N GLU A 190 -0.73 10.68 -17.99
CA GLU A 190 0.05 11.93 -18.15
C GLU A 190 1.46 11.67 -18.71
N GLY A 191 2.13 10.61 -18.23
CA GLY A 191 3.44 10.22 -18.76
C GLY A 191 3.39 9.71 -20.20
N TYR A 192 2.36 8.96 -20.55
CA TYR A 192 2.09 8.54 -21.92
C TYR A 192 1.89 9.75 -22.85
N GLU A 193 1.03 10.70 -22.46
CA GLU A 193 0.77 11.92 -23.22
C GLU A 193 2.04 12.76 -23.41
N GLN A 194 2.83 12.91 -22.34
CA GLN A 194 4.11 13.61 -22.38
C GLN A 194 5.06 12.97 -23.41
N CYS A 195 5.17 11.63 -23.40
CA CYS A 195 6.04 10.91 -24.33
C CYS A 195 5.59 11.08 -25.79
N LEU A 196 4.29 11.01 -26.07
CA LEU A 196 3.76 11.25 -27.40
C LEU A 196 4.13 12.67 -27.89
N TYR A 197 3.95 13.68 -27.04
CA TYR A 197 4.30 15.07 -27.34
C TYR A 197 5.80 15.23 -27.64
N GLU A 198 6.68 14.67 -26.80
CA GLU A 198 8.13 14.72 -26.98
C GLU A 198 8.58 14.10 -28.32
N ASN A 199 7.90 13.03 -28.76
CA ASN A 199 8.19 12.31 -30.00
C ASN A 199 7.36 12.80 -31.21
N LYS A 200 6.62 13.90 -31.05
CA LYS A 200 5.75 14.50 -32.11
C LYS A 200 4.70 13.51 -32.66
N ILE A 201 4.24 12.60 -31.84
CA ILE A 201 3.14 11.68 -32.16
C ILE A 201 1.84 12.36 -31.73
N PRO A 202 0.84 12.52 -32.62
CA PRO A 202 -0.42 13.15 -32.26
C PRO A 202 -1.15 12.37 -31.16
N TYR A 203 -1.59 13.08 -30.12
CA TYR A 203 -2.47 12.51 -29.10
C TYR A 203 -3.89 12.38 -29.66
N ASP A 204 -4.51 11.24 -29.40
CA ASP A 204 -5.89 10.96 -29.77
C ASP A 204 -6.62 10.37 -28.55
N ALA A 205 -7.60 11.10 -28.02
CA ALA A 205 -8.39 10.66 -26.86
C ALA A 205 -9.16 9.35 -27.13
N ALA A 206 -9.48 9.04 -28.39
CA ALA A 206 -10.11 7.76 -28.75
C ALA A 206 -9.19 6.54 -28.54
N ARG A 207 -7.89 6.77 -28.32
CA ARG A 207 -6.89 5.72 -28.00
C ARG A 207 -6.66 5.54 -26.52
N VAL A 208 -7.38 6.27 -25.67
CA VAL A 208 -7.42 6.04 -24.22
C VAL A 208 -8.61 5.14 -23.91
N LEU A 209 -8.35 3.87 -23.63
CA LEU A 209 -9.34 2.81 -23.62
C LEU A 209 -9.60 2.31 -22.20
N GLU A 210 -10.85 1.99 -21.93
CA GLU A 210 -11.20 1.08 -20.83
C GLU A 210 -10.92 -0.37 -21.27
N VAL A 211 -10.57 -1.24 -20.32
CA VAL A 211 -10.27 -2.66 -20.62
C VAL A 211 -11.41 -3.36 -21.35
N GLU A 212 -12.65 -2.94 -21.06
CA GLU A 212 -13.86 -3.49 -21.67
C GLU A 212 -14.24 -2.85 -23.01
N GLY A 213 -13.42 -1.87 -23.46
CA GLY A 213 -13.62 -1.14 -24.70
C GLY A 213 -13.40 -1.99 -25.97
N GLN A 214 -13.48 -1.33 -27.11
CA GLN A 214 -13.38 -1.92 -28.46
C GLN A 214 -11.91 -2.14 -28.88
N LEU A 215 -11.19 -3.04 -28.21
CA LEU A 215 -9.75 -3.28 -28.41
C LEU A 215 -9.41 -3.85 -29.81
N PRO A 216 -10.14 -4.86 -30.35
CA PRO A 216 -9.82 -5.39 -31.68
C PRO A 216 -10.01 -4.39 -32.80
N GLU A 217 -11.00 -3.51 -32.67
CA GLU A 217 -11.29 -2.45 -33.65
C GLU A 217 -10.15 -1.42 -33.72
N GLN A 218 -9.41 -1.21 -32.62
CA GLN A 218 -8.25 -0.31 -32.60
C GLN A 218 -7.14 -0.80 -33.51
N ILE A 219 -6.87 -2.13 -33.57
CA ILE A 219 -5.89 -2.68 -34.53
C ILE A 219 -6.37 -2.42 -35.95
N SER A 220 -7.66 -2.61 -36.23
CA SER A 220 -8.23 -2.37 -37.56
C SER A 220 -8.08 -0.92 -38.04
N VAL A 221 -7.99 0.04 -37.11
CA VAL A 221 -7.71 1.47 -37.42
C VAL A 221 -6.23 1.83 -37.28
N GLY A 222 -5.34 0.82 -37.20
CA GLY A 222 -3.89 1.00 -37.28
C GLY A 222 -3.15 1.12 -35.94
N VAL A 223 -3.79 0.87 -34.79
CA VAL A 223 -3.07 0.79 -33.50
C VAL A 223 -2.16 -0.45 -33.52
N SER A 224 -0.88 -0.25 -33.24
CA SER A 224 0.13 -1.31 -33.28
C SER A 224 0.75 -1.63 -31.91
N ALA A 225 0.40 -0.86 -30.88
CA ALA A 225 0.90 -1.11 -29.52
C ALA A 225 -0.05 -0.61 -28.44
N PHE A 226 0.03 -1.24 -27.27
CA PHE A 226 -0.79 -0.94 -26.10
C PHE A 226 0.09 -0.74 -24.86
N VAL A 227 -0.09 0.41 -24.20
CA VAL A 227 0.45 0.69 -22.86
C VAL A 227 -0.66 0.42 -21.86
N CYS A 228 -0.48 -0.58 -21.01
CA CYS A 228 -1.47 -0.98 -20.00
C CYS A 228 -1.03 -0.55 -18.61
N ALA A 229 -1.95 -0.01 -17.83
CA ALA A 229 -1.65 0.50 -16.50
C ALA A 229 -1.24 -0.60 -15.50
N ASP A 230 -1.66 -1.83 -15.73
CA ASP A 230 -1.35 -2.98 -14.90
C ASP A 230 -1.33 -4.30 -15.71
N PRO A 231 -0.75 -5.40 -15.16
CA PRO A 231 -0.66 -6.67 -15.88
C PRO A 231 -2.00 -7.36 -16.12
N LEU A 232 -3.00 -7.10 -15.28
CA LEU A 232 -4.33 -7.68 -15.45
C LEU A 232 -5.02 -7.07 -16.68
N SER A 233 -4.94 -5.74 -16.81
CA SER A 233 -5.41 -5.01 -18.00
C SER A 233 -4.71 -5.53 -19.25
N ALA A 234 -3.37 -5.70 -19.20
CA ALA A 234 -2.59 -6.23 -20.32
C ALA A 234 -3.02 -7.64 -20.72
N GLN A 235 -3.25 -8.51 -19.73
CA GLN A 235 -3.72 -9.87 -20.01
C GLN A 235 -5.10 -9.87 -20.68
N ARG A 236 -6.01 -9.05 -20.19
CA ARG A 236 -7.35 -8.90 -20.81
C ARG A 236 -7.23 -8.40 -22.26
N VAL A 237 -6.32 -7.44 -22.52
CA VAL A 237 -6.01 -6.98 -23.87
C VAL A 237 -5.57 -8.15 -24.75
N ILE A 238 -4.56 -8.94 -24.32
CA ILE A 238 -4.06 -10.09 -25.09
C ILE A 238 -5.16 -11.11 -25.34
N CYS A 239 -5.94 -11.49 -24.31
CA CYS A 239 -7.03 -12.45 -24.48
C CYS A 239 -8.04 -11.98 -25.53
N ARG A 240 -8.40 -10.69 -25.54
CA ARG A 240 -9.37 -10.16 -26.52
C ARG A 240 -8.80 -10.07 -27.93
N LEU A 241 -7.51 -9.68 -28.07
CA LEU A 241 -6.83 -9.64 -29.36
C LEU A 241 -6.70 -11.06 -29.93
N THR A 242 -6.27 -12.03 -29.12
CA THR A 242 -6.17 -13.44 -29.53
C THR A 242 -7.51 -14.03 -29.94
N ALA A 243 -8.58 -13.74 -29.20
CA ALA A 243 -9.93 -14.17 -29.51
C ALA A 243 -10.43 -13.58 -30.87
N ALA A 244 -9.93 -12.39 -31.24
CA ALA A 244 -10.22 -11.77 -32.54
C ALA A 244 -9.24 -12.18 -33.67
N GLY A 245 -8.31 -13.10 -33.40
CA GLY A 245 -7.38 -13.65 -34.39
C GLY A 245 -6.06 -12.89 -34.53
N PHE A 246 -5.79 -11.90 -33.69
CA PHE A 246 -4.53 -11.16 -33.66
C PHE A 246 -3.49 -11.85 -32.77
N THR A 247 -2.23 -11.71 -33.15
CA THR A 247 -1.10 -12.27 -32.39
C THR A 247 -0.32 -11.18 -31.64
N VAL A 248 0.13 -11.49 -30.43
CA VAL A 248 1.04 -10.63 -29.66
C VAL A 248 2.33 -11.41 -29.47
N PRO A 249 3.52 -10.86 -29.82
CA PRO A 249 3.77 -9.50 -30.32
C PRO A 249 3.64 -9.32 -31.85
N GLY A 250 3.17 -10.31 -32.60
CA GLY A 250 3.19 -10.30 -34.07
C GLY A 250 2.44 -9.13 -34.71
N ASP A 251 1.16 -8.95 -34.34
CA ASP A 251 0.30 -7.89 -34.88
C ASP A 251 0.28 -6.65 -33.96
N ALA A 252 0.51 -6.84 -32.65
CA ALA A 252 0.55 -5.74 -31.69
C ALA A 252 1.54 -6.03 -30.55
N SER A 253 2.19 -4.98 -30.06
CA SER A 253 3.02 -5.03 -28.86
C SER A 253 2.23 -4.61 -27.63
N VAL A 254 2.42 -5.29 -26.50
CA VAL A 254 1.78 -4.96 -25.21
C VAL A 254 2.85 -4.76 -24.14
N ILE A 255 2.80 -3.62 -23.47
CA ILE A 255 3.64 -3.32 -22.31
C ILE A 255 2.77 -2.95 -21.11
N ALA A 256 3.15 -3.42 -19.93
CA ALA A 256 2.45 -3.10 -18.69
C ALA A 256 3.41 -2.71 -17.57
N LEU A 257 2.90 -1.92 -16.63
CA LEU A 257 3.59 -1.70 -15.38
C LEU A 257 3.53 -2.99 -14.56
N ALA A 258 4.69 -3.47 -14.08
CA ALA A 258 4.73 -4.68 -13.28
C ALA A 258 4.03 -4.44 -11.93
N SER A 259 3.05 -5.29 -11.60
CA SER A 259 2.53 -5.44 -10.25
C SER A 259 3.14 -6.68 -9.59
N ASP A 260 2.81 -6.89 -8.32
CA ASP A 260 3.24 -8.08 -7.57
C ASP A 260 2.53 -9.37 -8.02
N VAL A 261 1.48 -9.23 -8.81
CA VAL A 261 0.76 -10.37 -9.40
C VAL A 261 1.66 -10.97 -10.47
N PRO A 262 1.95 -12.28 -10.43
CA PRO A 262 2.69 -12.93 -11.48
C PRO A 262 1.99 -12.68 -12.82
N CYS A 263 2.74 -12.15 -13.79
CA CYS A 263 2.20 -11.99 -15.14
C CYS A 263 2.09 -13.38 -15.78
N PRO A 264 0.90 -13.83 -16.12
CA PRO A 264 0.70 -15.19 -16.63
C PRO A 264 1.14 -15.37 -18.09
N SER A 265 1.51 -14.30 -18.79
CA SER A 265 1.92 -14.37 -20.19
C SER A 265 3.33 -13.84 -20.39
N HIS A 266 4.16 -14.63 -21.12
CA HIS A 266 5.49 -14.20 -21.58
C HIS A 266 5.44 -13.17 -22.73
N GLU A 267 4.26 -12.89 -23.25
CA GLU A 267 4.02 -11.96 -24.36
C GLU A 267 3.95 -10.51 -23.92
N ILE A 268 3.90 -10.27 -22.58
CA ILE A 268 3.81 -8.93 -22.00
C ILE A 268 5.21 -8.46 -21.62
N SER A 269 5.62 -7.33 -22.18
CA SER A 269 6.78 -6.60 -21.67
C SER A 269 6.41 -5.90 -20.37
N LEU A 270 7.24 -6.07 -19.32
CA LEU A 270 6.98 -5.49 -18.00
C LEU A 270 7.98 -4.39 -17.67
N GLU A 271 7.48 -3.21 -17.25
CA GLU A 271 8.27 -2.22 -16.54
C GLU A 271 8.12 -2.44 -15.04
N ARG A 272 9.24 -2.59 -14.32
CA ARG A 272 9.23 -2.93 -12.89
C ARG A 272 9.29 -1.68 -12.03
N VAL A 273 8.34 -1.56 -11.12
CA VAL A 273 8.37 -0.56 -10.05
C VAL A 273 9.13 -1.14 -8.85
N PRO A 274 10.07 -0.41 -8.25
CA PRO A 274 10.72 -0.85 -7.02
C PRO A 274 9.79 -0.65 -5.81
N TYR A 275 8.72 -1.44 -5.72
CA TYR A 275 7.70 -1.32 -4.68
C TYR A 275 8.24 -1.53 -3.26
N ASP A 276 9.31 -2.28 -3.09
CA ASP A 276 10.01 -2.44 -1.80
C ASP A 276 10.68 -1.14 -1.35
N THR A 277 11.40 -0.45 -2.24
CA THR A 277 11.97 0.89 -1.97
C THR A 277 10.84 1.89 -1.69
N TYR A 278 9.72 1.72 -2.34
CA TYR A 278 8.54 2.52 -2.19
C TYR A 278 7.93 2.40 -0.79
N GLY A 279 7.74 1.16 -0.33
CA GLY A 279 7.25 0.87 1.01
C GLY A 279 8.14 1.45 2.11
N LEU A 280 9.47 1.41 1.91
CA LEU A 280 10.41 2.08 2.81
C LEU A 280 10.15 3.58 2.90
N ALA A 281 10.03 4.25 1.76
CA ALA A 281 9.83 5.70 1.68
C ALA A 281 8.48 6.14 2.28
N LEU A 282 7.41 5.35 2.11
CA LEU A 282 6.12 5.61 2.75
C LEU A 282 6.22 5.59 4.28
N VAL A 283 6.96 4.62 4.83
CA VAL A 283 7.19 4.54 6.28
C VAL A 283 8.03 5.74 6.75
N ASP A 284 9.06 6.13 5.99
CA ASP A 284 9.86 7.31 6.33
C ASP A 284 9.02 8.57 6.38
N SER A 285 8.14 8.77 5.39
CA SER A 285 7.22 9.90 5.35
C SER A 285 6.20 9.90 6.49
N LEU A 286 5.70 8.72 6.88
CA LEU A 286 4.70 8.59 7.95
C LEU A 286 5.27 8.89 9.35
N ILE A 287 6.55 8.56 9.58
CA ILE A 287 7.18 8.62 10.91
C ILE A 287 8.03 9.92 11.07
N ALA A 288 8.26 10.66 9.98
CA ALA A 288 9.01 11.91 10.01
C ALA A 288 8.29 12.96 10.86
#